data_36e1e4da924cf459ae9bd2e13a40ebab
#
_entry.id   36e1e4da924cf459ae9bd2e13a40ebab
#
_cell.length_a   1.000
_cell.length_b   1.000
_cell.length_c   1.000
_cell.angle_alpha   90.00
_cell.angle_beta   90.00
_cell.angle_gamma   90.00
#
_symmetry.space_group_name_H-M   'P 1'
#
loop_
_entity.id
_entity.type
_entity.pdbx_description
1 polymer ?
#
loop_
_entity_poly.entity_id
_entity_poly.type
_entity_poly.pdbx_seq_one_letter_code
_entity_poly.pdbx_strand_id
1 'polypeptide(L)'
;RAQELLLILEDYWEKHPEMSHVPVYQASALARKAMTVFETYINVLNADIKRQFEEKNPFNFKHVQSLNRASDLDGNTGPCVVLATPSMLQSGTSRELFENWCESSDNGVVICDFAVQGTLAREILSDVKTVKARDGRELQLRCSVDAISFSAHADYPQTQQFLDILNPPHVVLVHGETSEMARLKRALEAKAVAD
;
A
#
# COMPACT_ATOMS: atom_id res chain seq x y z
N ARG A 1 7.12 1.14 2.13
CA ARG A 1 5.84 0.86 2.82
C ARG A 1 5.48 -0.63 2.85
N ALA A 2 5.97 -1.43 1.91
CA ALA A 2 5.68 -2.87 1.91
C ALA A 2 6.11 -3.56 3.22
N GLN A 3 7.23 -3.15 3.81
CA GLN A 3 7.74 -3.71 5.06
C GLN A 3 6.82 -3.46 6.25
N GLU A 4 6.30 -2.24 6.37
CA GLU A 4 5.36 -1.87 7.44
C GLU A 4 4.05 -2.65 7.30
N LEU A 5 3.56 -2.78 6.06
CA LEU A 5 2.36 -3.57 5.79
C LEU A 5 2.57 -5.05 6.13
N LEU A 6 3.73 -5.61 5.79
CA LEU A 6 4.06 -6.99 6.15
C LEU A 6 4.13 -7.20 7.67
N LEU A 7 4.72 -6.26 8.42
CA LEU A 7 4.73 -6.31 9.88
C LEU A 7 3.33 -6.25 10.48
N ILE A 8 2.45 -5.40 9.93
CA ILE A 8 1.05 -5.29 10.35
C ILE A 8 0.29 -6.60 10.08
N LEU A 9 0.46 -7.17 8.89
CA LEU A 9 -0.20 -8.43 8.53
C LEU A 9 0.32 -9.60 9.38
N GLU A 10 1.63 -9.70 9.61
CA GLU A 10 2.22 -10.74 10.46
C GLU A 10 1.65 -10.66 11.89
N ASP A 11 1.64 -9.47 12.49
CA ASP A 11 1.08 -9.23 13.82
C ASP A 11 -0.41 -9.57 13.89
N TYR A 12 -1.17 -9.23 12.85
CA TYR A 12 -2.59 -9.54 12.76
C TYR A 12 -2.82 -11.07 12.67
N TRP A 13 -2.09 -11.77 11.81
CA TRP A 13 -2.19 -13.24 11.67
C TRP A 13 -1.75 -13.97 12.95
N GLU A 14 -0.72 -13.49 13.65
CA GLU A 14 -0.33 -14.06 14.97
C GLU A 14 -1.45 -13.92 16.01
N LYS A 15 -2.21 -12.84 15.99
CA LYS A 15 -3.34 -12.58 16.93
C LYS A 15 -4.65 -13.26 16.50
N HIS A 16 -4.75 -13.70 15.25
CA HIS A 16 -5.94 -14.29 14.65
C HIS A 16 -5.65 -15.69 14.08
N PRO A 17 -5.52 -16.73 14.92
CA PRO A 17 -5.21 -18.09 14.46
C PRO A 17 -6.21 -18.66 13.47
N GLU A 18 -7.47 -18.17 13.49
CA GLU A 18 -8.50 -18.51 12.51
C GLU A 18 -8.13 -18.12 11.08
N MET A 19 -7.22 -17.16 10.91
CA MET A 19 -6.71 -16.73 9.60
C MET A 19 -5.52 -17.58 9.09
N SER A 20 -5.05 -18.54 9.87
CA SER A 20 -3.87 -19.35 9.51
C SER A 20 -4.01 -20.14 8.21
N HIS A 21 -5.24 -20.39 7.77
CA HIS A 21 -5.55 -21.05 6.50
C HIS A 21 -5.48 -20.10 5.29
N VAL A 22 -5.32 -18.79 5.48
CA VAL A 22 -5.19 -17.79 4.43
C VAL A 22 -3.72 -17.36 4.33
N PRO A 23 -2.94 -17.86 3.38
CA PRO A 23 -1.55 -17.47 3.23
C PRO A 23 -1.41 -16.02 2.75
N VAL A 24 -0.35 -15.35 3.21
CA VAL A 24 0.06 -14.03 2.71
C VAL A 24 1.27 -14.22 1.81
N TYR A 25 1.18 -13.74 0.58
CA TYR A 25 2.27 -13.82 -0.39
C TYR A 25 2.90 -12.46 -0.66
N GLN A 26 4.22 -12.43 -0.70
CA GLN A 26 4.99 -11.28 -1.16
C GLN A 26 5.50 -11.53 -2.58
N ALA A 27 4.87 -10.93 -3.56
CA ALA A 27 5.17 -11.11 -4.98
C ALA A 27 6.18 -10.08 -5.49
N SER A 28 7.38 -10.05 -4.88
CA SER A 28 8.46 -9.15 -5.29
C SER A 28 9.83 -9.66 -4.84
N ALA A 29 10.69 -9.99 -5.80
CA ALA A 29 12.09 -10.36 -5.52
C ALA A 29 12.89 -9.19 -4.90
N LEU A 30 12.56 -7.95 -5.28
CA LEU A 30 13.21 -6.76 -4.74
C LEU A 30 12.83 -6.52 -3.27
N ALA A 31 11.58 -6.76 -2.91
CA ALA A 31 11.12 -6.62 -1.53
C ALA A 31 11.85 -7.59 -0.59
N ARG A 32 12.15 -8.81 -1.03
CA ARG A 32 12.96 -9.76 -0.25
C ARG A 32 14.36 -9.25 0.02
N LYS A 33 15.02 -8.66 -0.99
CA LYS A 33 16.34 -8.00 -0.80
C LYS A 33 16.25 -6.81 0.16
N ALA A 34 15.16 -6.06 0.12
CA ALA A 34 14.94 -4.95 1.03
C ALA A 34 14.86 -5.42 2.50
N MET A 35 14.26 -6.58 2.80
CA MET A 35 14.24 -7.13 4.16
C MET A 35 15.64 -7.31 4.72
N THR A 36 16.56 -7.88 3.96
CA THR A 36 17.98 -8.03 4.38
C THR A 36 18.62 -6.69 4.68
N VAL A 37 18.27 -5.64 3.93
CA VAL A 37 18.74 -4.26 4.21
C VAL A 37 18.18 -3.76 5.55
N PHE A 38 16.88 -3.96 5.83
CA PHE A 38 16.29 -3.55 7.11
C PHE A 38 16.91 -4.27 8.30
N GLU A 39 17.17 -5.57 8.18
CA GLU A 39 17.91 -6.35 9.19
C GLU A 39 19.31 -5.81 9.44
N THR A 40 20.04 -5.47 8.37
CA THR A 40 21.39 -4.91 8.46
C THR A 40 21.39 -3.55 9.15
N TYR A 41 20.41 -2.70 8.88
CA TYR A 41 20.30 -1.35 9.42
C TYR A 41 19.32 -1.22 10.58
N ILE A 42 19.14 -2.27 11.37
CA ILE A 42 18.22 -2.30 12.51
C ILE A 42 18.45 -1.12 13.47
N ASN A 43 19.70 -0.67 13.61
CA ASN A 43 20.09 0.41 14.53
C ASN A 43 19.50 1.78 14.16
N VAL A 44 19.02 1.99 12.94
CA VAL A 44 18.37 3.25 12.54
C VAL A 44 16.85 3.21 12.65
N LEU A 45 16.28 2.07 13.02
CA LEU A 45 14.85 1.91 13.24
C LEU A 45 14.44 2.42 14.64
N ASN A 46 13.13 2.49 14.90
CA ASN A 46 12.62 2.97 16.17
C ASN A 46 12.95 2.01 17.35
N ALA A 47 12.77 2.50 18.57
CA ALA A 47 13.12 1.75 19.78
C ALA A 47 12.32 0.46 19.93
N ASP A 48 11.06 0.44 19.49
CA ASP A 48 10.20 -0.74 19.63
C ASP A 48 10.65 -1.88 18.74
N ILE A 49 10.98 -1.59 17.48
CA ILE A 49 11.53 -2.58 16.55
C ILE A 49 12.89 -3.11 17.03
N LYS A 50 13.76 -2.24 17.57
CA LYS A 50 15.05 -2.66 18.16
C LYS A 50 14.85 -3.63 19.31
N ARG A 51 13.94 -3.33 20.23
CA ARG A 51 13.62 -4.22 21.36
C ARG A 51 13.07 -5.56 20.88
N GLN A 52 12.15 -5.55 19.92
CA GLN A 52 11.64 -6.79 19.33
C GLN A 52 12.75 -7.61 18.68
N PHE A 53 13.69 -6.96 18.01
CA PHE A 53 14.79 -7.63 17.33
C PHE A 53 15.74 -8.34 18.33
N GLU A 54 15.92 -7.82 19.53
CA GLU A 54 16.70 -8.46 20.60
C GLU A 54 16.05 -9.78 21.08
N GLU A 55 14.72 -9.86 21.06
CA GLU A 55 13.98 -11.07 21.46
C GLU A 55 13.77 -12.02 20.29
N LYS A 56 13.33 -11.51 19.15
CA LYS A 56 13.04 -12.23 17.91
C LYS A 56 13.10 -11.27 16.73
N ASN A 57 13.78 -11.67 15.66
CA ASN A 57 13.81 -10.87 14.43
C ASN A 57 12.39 -10.64 13.88
N PRO A 58 11.86 -9.40 13.92
CA PRO A 58 10.50 -9.10 13.47
C PRO A 58 10.31 -9.23 11.96
N PHE A 59 11.41 -9.29 11.18
CA PHE A 59 11.39 -9.50 9.74
C PHE A 59 11.46 -10.98 9.33
N ASN A 60 11.54 -11.89 10.30
CA ASN A 60 11.43 -13.33 10.05
C ASN A 60 9.96 -13.77 10.15
N PHE A 61 9.23 -13.51 9.09
CA PHE A 61 7.78 -13.77 8.98
C PHE A 61 7.48 -15.26 8.98
N LYS A 62 6.45 -15.68 9.71
CA LYS A 62 5.91 -17.04 9.71
C LYS A 62 4.79 -17.23 8.69
N HIS A 63 3.96 -16.18 8.54
CA HIS A 63 2.74 -16.23 7.76
C HIS A 63 2.95 -15.69 6.34
N VAL A 64 4.04 -14.96 6.10
CA VAL A 64 4.36 -14.38 4.78
C VAL A 64 5.28 -15.30 4.00
N GLN A 65 4.84 -15.69 2.81
CA GLN A 65 5.59 -16.51 1.87
C GLN A 65 6.03 -15.69 0.66
N SER A 66 7.21 -16.04 0.12
CA SER A 66 7.68 -15.40 -1.11
C SER A 66 7.08 -16.04 -2.34
N LEU A 67 6.50 -15.24 -3.21
CA LEU A 67 6.01 -15.64 -4.53
C LEU A 67 7.00 -15.16 -5.59
N ASN A 68 7.43 -16.07 -6.48
CA ASN A 68 8.38 -15.73 -7.53
C ASN A 68 7.69 -15.27 -8.83
N ARG A 69 6.56 -15.87 -9.17
CA ARG A 69 5.77 -15.58 -10.38
C ARG A 69 4.28 -15.59 -10.05
N ALA A 70 3.49 -14.81 -10.77
CA ALA A 70 2.03 -14.85 -10.66
C ALA A 70 1.49 -16.27 -10.99
N SER A 71 2.09 -16.95 -11.97
CA SER A 71 1.74 -18.33 -12.36
C SER A 71 1.88 -19.37 -11.25
N ASP A 72 2.65 -19.08 -10.20
CA ASP A 72 2.76 -19.99 -9.04
C ASP A 72 1.46 -20.03 -8.22
N LEU A 73 0.52 -19.11 -8.49
CA LEU A 73 -0.85 -19.06 -7.94
C LEU A 73 -1.89 -19.58 -8.93
N ASP A 74 -1.49 -20.07 -10.11
CA ASP A 74 -2.42 -20.60 -11.09
C ASP A 74 -2.93 -21.98 -10.64
N GLY A 75 -4.24 -22.06 -10.53
CA GLY A 75 -4.98 -23.28 -10.26
C GLY A 75 -5.10 -23.63 -8.77
N ASN A 76 -6.29 -23.39 -8.24
CA ASN A 76 -6.80 -23.94 -6.97
C ASN A 76 -6.05 -23.54 -5.67
N THR A 77 -5.43 -22.39 -5.66
CA THR A 77 -5.07 -21.75 -4.39
C THR A 77 -6.37 -21.22 -3.77
N GLY A 78 -6.73 -21.72 -2.60
CA GLY A 78 -7.83 -21.16 -1.81
C GLY A 78 -7.66 -19.65 -1.55
N PRO A 79 -8.42 -19.08 -0.61
CA PRO A 79 -8.28 -17.65 -0.30
C PRO A 79 -6.85 -17.31 0.08
N CYS A 80 -6.32 -16.21 -0.45
CA CYS A 80 -4.98 -15.73 -0.16
C CYS A 80 -4.90 -14.21 -0.24
N VAL A 81 -3.88 -13.63 0.40
CA VAL A 81 -3.54 -12.22 0.29
C VAL A 81 -2.22 -12.09 -0.47
N VAL A 82 -2.16 -11.24 -1.48
CA VAL A 82 -0.93 -11.05 -2.27
C VAL A 82 -0.51 -9.58 -2.27
N LEU A 83 0.67 -9.30 -1.74
CA LEU A 83 1.32 -8.01 -1.89
C LEU A 83 2.14 -8.01 -3.18
N ALA A 84 1.67 -7.25 -4.17
CA ALA A 84 2.26 -7.20 -5.50
C ALA A 84 2.70 -5.79 -5.90
N THR A 85 3.68 -5.70 -6.77
CA THR A 85 4.20 -4.44 -7.31
C THR A 85 4.25 -4.49 -8.85
N PRO A 86 4.21 -3.29 -9.50
CA PRO A 86 4.05 -1.92 -9.00
C PRO A 86 2.62 -1.57 -8.58
N SER A 87 2.44 -0.58 -7.68
CA SER A 87 1.14 -0.21 -7.10
C SER A 87 0.16 0.40 -8.12
N MET A 88 0.67 0.99 -9.20
CA MET A 88 -0.17 1.63 -10.23
C MET A 88 -0.77 0.66 -11.27
N LEU A 89 -0.54 -0.65 -11.15
CA LEU A 89 -1.05 -1.70 -12.05
C LEU A 89 -0.70 -1.50 -13.54
N GLN A 90 0.43 -0.84 -13.84
CA GLN A 90 0.80 -0.56 -15.23
C GLN A 90 1.55 -1.72 -15.89
N SER A 91 2.27 -2.51 -15.10
CA SER A 91 3.09 -3.63 -15.57
C SER A 91 3.41 -4.60 -14.44
N GLY A 92 4.17 -5.65 -14.71
CA GLY A 92 4.70 -6.58 -13.72
C GLY A 92 3.65 -7.47 -13.08
N THR A 93 4.02 -8.07 -11.94
CA THR A 93 3.22 -9.10 -11.26
C THR A 93 1.86 -8.59 -10.80
N SER A 94 1.78 -7.34 -10.31
CA SER A 94 0.51 -6.76 -9.88
C SER A 94 -0.49 -6.64 -11.02
N ARG A 95 -0.03 -6.23 -12.21
CA ARG A 95 -0.86 -6.14 -13.41
C ARG A 95 -1.34 -7.52 -13.88
N GLU A 96 -0.45 -8.51 -13.86
CA GLU A 96 -0.76 -9.87 -14.26
C GLU A 96 -1.81 -10.51 -13.35
N LEU A 97 -1.61 -10.42 -12.03
CA LEU A 97 -2.60 -10.90 -11.06
C LEU A 97 -3.94 -10.18 -11.19
N PHE A 98 -3.92 -8.86 -11.36
CA PHE A 98 -5.15 -8.10 -11.57
C PHE A 98 -5.91 -8.57 -12.81
N GLU A 99 -5.24 -8.73 -13.96
CA GLU A 99 -5.87 -9.22 -15.19
C GLU A 99 -6.47 -10.63 -15.04
N ASN A 100 -5.81 -11.49 -14.25
CA ASN A 100 -6.30 -12.85 -14.01
C ASN A 100 -7.50 -12.91 -13.05
N TRP A 101 -7.63 -11.93 -12.15
CA TRP A 101 -8.56 -12.01 -11.03
C TRP A 101 -9.70 -11.00 -11.06
N CYS A 102 -9.61 -9.94 -11.87
CA CYS A 102 -10.55 -8.82 -11.84
C CYS A 102 -11.97 -9.21 -12.29
N GLU A 103 -12.13 -10.32 -13.03
CA GLU A 103 -13.44 -10.78 -13.53
C GLU A 103 -14.24 -11.60 -12.51
N SER A 104 -13.68 -11.96 -11.36
CA SER A 104 -14.39 -12.65 -10.27
C SER A 104 -14.78 -11.68 -9.16
N SER A 105 -16.04 -11.77 -8.73
CA SER A 105 -16.57 -11.04 -7.57
C SER A 105 -16.03 -11.53 -6.22
N ASP A 106 -15.37 -12.69 -6.20
CA ASP A 106 -14.79 -13.27 -4.99
C ASP A 106 -13.42 -12.63 -4.66
N ASN A 107 -12.88 -11.85 -5.60
CA ASN A 107 -11.61 -11.19 -5.47
C ASN A 107 -11.77 -9.72 -5.09
N GLY A 108 -10.70 -9.15 -4.52
CA GLY A 108 -10.61 -7.74 -4.20
C GLY A 108 -9.23 -7.18 -4.47
N VAL A 109 -9.18 -5.91 -4.83
CA VAL A 109 -7.97 -5.14 -5.03
C VAL A 109 -7.95 -3.95 -4.06
N VAL A 110 -6.87 -3.80 -3.31
CA VAL A 110 -6.65 -2.65 -2.42
C VAL A 110 -5.47 -1.83 -2.96
N ILE A 111 -5.73 -0.59 -3.34
CA ILE A 111 -4.70 0.37 -3.75
C ILE A 111 -4.20 1.11 -2.51
N CYS A 112 -2.95 0.83 -2.12
CA CYS A 112 -2.34 1.36 -0.91
C CYS A 112 -1.55 2.67 -1.11
N ASP A 113 -1.50 3.18 -2.34
CA ASP A 113 -0.78 4.39 -2.73
C ASP A 113 -1.71 5.43 -3.35
N PHE A 114 -1.20 6.65 -3.49
CA PHE A 114 -1.87 7.67 -4.30
C PHE A 114 -1.92 7.23 -5.77
N ALA A 115 -3.13 7.01 -6.27
CA ALA A 115 -3.35 6.58 -7.65
C ALA A 115 -3.16 7.75 -8.63
N VAL A 116 -2.06 7.71 -9.37
CA VAL A 116 -1.66 8.77 -10.31
C VAL A 116 -2.61 8.82 -11.51
N GLN A 117 -2.97 10.02 -11.93
CA GLN A 117 -3.82 10.24 -13.11
C GLN A 117 -3.21 9.56 -14.37
N GLY A 118 -4.07 8.92 -15.16
CA GLY A 118 -3.65 8.18 -16.36
C GLY A 118 -3.11 6.78 -16.10
N THR A 119 -3.18 6.28 -14.85
CA THR A 119 -2.82 4.89 -14.51
C THR A 119 -4.06 4.01 -14.37
N LEU A 120 -3.89 2.68 -14.54
CA LEU A 120 -4.99 1.74 -14.34
C LEU A 120 -5.51 1.78 -12.89
N ALA A 121 -4.62 1.93 -11.89
CA ALA A 121 -5.03 2.07 -10.51
C ALA A 121 -6.00 3.25 -10.32
N ARG A 122 -5.77 4.37 -11.01
CA ARG A 122 -6.70 5.51 -10.97
C ARG A 122 -8.00 5.24 -11.72
N GLU A 123 -7.91 4.55 -12.85
CA GLU A 123 -9.06 4.20 -13.68
C GLU A 123 -10.05 3.32 -12.91
N ILE A 124 -9.57 2.24 -12.28
CA ILE A 124 -10.44 1.29 -11.55
C ILE A 124 -11.09 1.90 -10.30
N LEU A 125 -10.51 2.95 -9.73
CA LEU A 125 -11.12 3.71 -8.62
C LEU A 125 -12.25 4.64 -9.08
N SER A 126 -12.49 4.76 -10.38
CA SER A 126 -13.53 5.62 -10.96
C SER A 126 -14.83 4.86 -11.29
N ASP A 127 -15.06 3.72 -10.67
CA ASP A 127 -16.25 2.86 -10.83
C ASP A 127 -16.52 2.44 -12.29
N VAL A 128 -15.45 2.14 -13.03
CA VAL A 128 -15.55 1.61 -14.40
C VAL A 128 -16.04 0.16 -14.39
N LYS A 129 -16.75 -0.26 -15.44
CA LYS A 129 -17.27 -1.63 -15.54
C LYS A 129 -16.35 -2.57 -16.32
N THR A 130 -15.50 -2.00 -17.16
CA THR A 130 -14.56 -2.75 -17.98
C THR A 130 -13.21 -2.05 -18.01
N VAL A 131 -12.15 -2.83 -18.19
CA VAL A 131 -10.77 -2.35 -18.33
C VAL A 131 -10.09 -3.08 -19.49
N LYS A 132 -9.06 -2.46 -20.07
CA LYS A 132 -8.27 -3.09 -21.15
C LYS A 132 -7.10 -3.87 -20.57
N ALA A 133 -7.00 -5.15 -20.93
CA ALA A 133 -5.81 -5.96 -20.69
C ALA A 133 -4.63 -5.49 -21.55
N ARG A 134 -3.42 -5.93 -21.20
CA ARG A 134 -2.18 -5.61 -21.96
C ARG A 134 -2.20 -6.13 -23.39
N ASP A 135 -2.92 -7.23 -23.64
CA ASP A 135 -3.09 -7.82 -24.96
C ASP A 135 -4.24 -7.19 -25.78
N GLY A 136 -4.91 -6.17 -25.23
CA GLY A 136 -6.00 -5.43 -25.86
C GLY A 136 -7.39 -6.01 -25.63
N ARG A 137 -7.53 -7.16 -24.95
CA ARG A 137 -8.84 -7.70 -24.56
C ARG A 137 -9.54 -6.78 -23.57
N GLU A 138 -10.85 -6.76 -23.63
CA GLU A 138 -11.68 -6.09 -22.64
C GLU A 138 -12.06 -7.09 -21.53
N LEU A 139 -11.74 -6.72 -20.29
CA LEU A 139 -12.02 -7.51 -19.09
C LEU A 139 -13.15 -6.86 -18.30
N GLN A 140 -14.06 -7.66 -17.78
CA GLN A 140 -15.12 -7.17 -16.90
C GLN A 140 -14.58 -6.95 -15.50
N LEU A 141 -14.69 -5.74 -14.97
CA LEU A 141 -14.30 -5.43 -13.60
C LEU A 141 -15.44 -5.83 -12.64
N ARG A 142 -15.30 -7.00 -12.01
CA ARG A 142 -16.28 -7.56 -11.06
C ARG A 142 -15.75 -7.64 -9.64
N CYS A 143 -14.42 -7.66 -9.47
CA CYS A 143 -13.79 -7.66 -8.15
C CYS A 143 -14.11 -6.36 -7.40
N SER A 144 -14.06 -6.40 -6.07
CA SER A 144 -14.10 -5.18 -5.26
C SER A 144 -12.82 -4.35 -5.47
N VAL A 145 -12.95 -3.03 -5.42
CA VAL A 145 -11.81 -2.10 -5.53
C VAL A 145 -11.88 -1.09 -4.41
N ASP A 146 -10.86 -1.09 -3.56
CA ASP A 146 -10.76 -0.21 -2.41
C ASP A 146 -9.45 0.61 -2.46
N ALA A 147 -9.47 1.79 -1.86
CA ALA A 147 -8.29 2.62 -1.68
C ALA A 147 -8.06 2.89 -0.20
N ILE A 148 -6.85 2.58 0.25
CA ILE A 148 -6.41 2.89 1.61
C ILE A 148 -5.17 3.76 1.52
N SER A 149 -5.23 4.98 2.07
CA SER A 149 -4.06 5.85 2.11
C SER A 149 -3.04 5.30 3.09
N PHE A 150 -2.04 4.60 2.57
CA PHE A 150 -0.88 4.10 3.31
C PHE A 150 0.38 4.87 2.92
N SER A 151 0.25 6.21 2.94
CA SER A 151 1.28 7.14 2.49
C SER A 151 2.35 7.39 3.56
N ALA A 152 3.56 7.72 3.11
CA ALA A 152 4.64 8.24 3.96
C ALA A 152 4.51 9.73 4.28
N HIS A 153 3.55 10.40 3.67
CA HIS A 153 3.35 11.84 3.82
C HIS A 153 2.47 12.15 5.03
N ALA A 154 2.72 13.30 5.65
CA ALA A 154 1.86 13.83 6.71
C ALA A 154 0.45 14.13 6.17
N ASP A 155 -0.56 13.83 6.97
CA ASP A 155 -1.92 14.23 6.70
C ASP A 155 -2.19 15.68 7.14
N TYR A 156 -3.45 16.14 6.95
CA TYR A 156 -3.83 17.49 7.35
C TYR A 156 -3.66 17.75 8.86
N PRO A 157 -4.16 16.88 9.78
CA PRO A 157 -3.97 17.10 11.21
C PRO A 157 -2.52 17.18 11.63
N GLN A 158 -1.65 16.29 11.10
CA GLN A 158 -0.21 16.29 11.39
C GLN A 158 0.49 17.55 10.87
N THR A 159 0.16 17.97 9.63
CA THR A 159 0.69 19.19 9.02
C THR A 159 0.26 20.42 9.84
N GLN A 160 -0.99 20.46 10.25
CA GLN A 160 -1.53 21.53 11.07
C GLN A 160 -0.85 21.61 12.44
N GLN A 161 -0.74 20.49 13.15
CA GLN A 161 -0.05 20.42 14.44
C GLN A 161 1.39 20.90 14.33
N PHE A 162 2.10 20.50 13.27
CA PHE A 162 3.46 20.95 13.03
C PHE A 162 3.54 22.48 12.83
N LEU A 163 2.64 23.05 12.05
CA LEU A 163 2.58 24.49 11.82
C LEU A 163 2.19 25.26 13.09
N ASP A 164 1.27 24.74 13.90
CA ASP A 164 0.87 25.33 15.18
C ASP A 164 2.05 25.41 16.15
N ILE A 165 2.87 24.36 16.23
CA ILE A 165 4.06 24.32 17.08
C ILE A 165 5.14 25.30 16.60
N LEU A 166 5.39 25.37 15.29
CA LEU A 166 6.43 26.22 14.72
C LEU A 166 6.03 27.69 14.61
N ASN A 167 4.73 27.96 14.43
CA ASN A 167 4.14 29.27 14.19
C ASN A 167 4.97 30.16 13.22
N PRO A 168 5.27 29.67 11.99
CA PRO A 168 6.12 30.40 11.07
C PRO A 168 5.39 31.60 10.46
N PRO A 169 6.07 32.73 10.20
CA PRO A 169 5.46 33.93 9.60
C PRO A 169 5.02 33.70 8.15
N HIS A 170 5.61 32.74 7.46
CA HIS A 170 5.32 32.41 6.07
C HIS A 170 5.36 30.88 5.85
N VAL A 171 4.39 30.38 5.07
CA VAL A 171 4.28 28.96 4.66
C VAL A 171 4.25 28.86 3.14
N VAL A 172 5.10 28.03 2.56
CA VAL A 172 5.09 27.72 1.14
C VAL A 172 4.73 26.27 0.94
N LEU A 173 3.61 26.01 0.27
CA LEU A 173 3.17 24.66 -0.06
C LEU A 173 3.82 24.18 -1.37
N VAL A 174 4.39 22.99 -1.34
CA VAL A 174 5.08 22.37 -2.48
C VAL A 174 4.73 20.87 -2.58
N HIS A 175 5.06 20.24 -3.70
CA HIS A 175 4.94 18.79 -3.88
C HIS A 175 3.50 18.26 -3.79
N GLY A 176 2.53 19.01 -4.28
CA GLY A 176 1.13 18.60 -4.33
C GLY A 176 0.44 19.01 -5.63
N GLU A 177 -0.71 18.41 -5.90
CA GLU A 177 -1.58 18.88 -6.99
C GLU A 177 -2.14 20.26 -6.65
N THR A 178 -2.27 21.13 -7.66
CA THR A 178 -2.68 22.52 -7.49
C THR A 178 -4.01 22.66 -6.74
N SER A 179 -4.98 21.79 -7.05
CA SER A 179 -6.30 21.78 -6.39
C SER A 179 -6.20 21.42 -4.90
N GLU A 180 -5.38 20.43 -4.56
CA GLU A 180 -5.21 19.97 -3.17
C GLU A 180 -4.38 20.98 -2.36
N MET A 181 -3.33 21.55 -2.95
CA MET A 181 -2.59 22.65 -2.32
C MET A 181 -3.49 23.87 -2.06
N ALA A 182 -4.40 24.19 -3.00
CA ALA A 182 -5.35 25.29 -2.82
C ALA A 182 -6.38 24.99 -1.71
N ARG A 183 -6.81 23.73 -1.53
CA ARG A 183 -7.67 23.31 -0.41
C ARG A 183 -6.95 23.44 0.92
N LEU A 184 -5.72 22.92 1.00
CA LEU A 184 -4.89 22.99 2.19
C LEU A 184 -4.61 24.45 2.58
N LYS A 185 -4.23 25.30 1.61
CA LYS A 185 -4.04 26.74 1.84
C LYS A 185 -5.25 27.37 2.49
N ARG A 186 -6.45 27.18 1.90
CA ARG A 186 -7.70 27.74 2.44
C ARG A 186 -8.00 27.27 3.85
N ALA A 187 -7.76 25.99 4.14
CA ALA A 187 -7.99 25.43 5.47
C ALA A 187 -7.05 26.04 6.52
N LEU A 188 -5.77 26.21 6.19
CA LEU A 188 -4.78 26.83 7.06
C LEU A 188 -5.05 28.32 7.28
N GLU A 189 -5.40 29.08 6.23
CA GLU A 189 -5.75 30.49 6.33
C GLU A 189 -7.02 30.71 7.17
N ALA A 190 -8.04 29.86 7.01
CA ALA A 190 -9.29 29.96 7.80
C ALA A 190 -9.03 29.76 9.29
N LYS A 191 -8.09 28.90 9.65
CA LYS A 191 -7.71 28.69 11.06
C LYS A 191 -6.90 29.87 11.60
N ALA A 192 -5.91 30.33 10.85
CA ALA A 192 -5.07 31.47 11.28
C ALA A 192 -5.83 32.78 11.50
N VAL A 193 -7.07 32.89 10.99
CA VAL A 193 -7.98 34.03 11.23
C VAL A 193 -8.85 33.79 12.46
N ALA A 194 -9.01 32.55 12.90
CA ALA A 194 -9.87 32.18 14.03
C ALA A 194 -9.12 32.16 15.37
N ASP A 195 -7.80 32.10 15.34
CA ASP A 195 -6.88 32.21 16.48
C ASP A 195 -6.38 33.66 16.63
#